data_daccbfa3aac84503965114abd30a5b9c
#
_entry.id   daccbfa3aac84503965114abd30a5b9c
#
_cell.length_a   1.000
_cell.length_b   1.000
_cell.length_c   1.000
_cell.angle_alpha   90.00
_cell.angle_beta   90.00
_cell.angle_gamma   90.00
#
_symmetry.space_group_name_H-M   'P 1'
#
loop_
_entity.id
_entity.type
_entity.pdbx_description
1 polymer ?
#
loop_
_entity_poly.entity_id
_entity_poly.type
_entity_poly.pdbx_seq_one_letter_code
_entity_poly.pdbx_strand_id
1 'polypeptide(L)'
;MKISPYLAIAAPLALAASLAAPATAQAPASDQPVATLKVQANEVLLPVTVRDKKGNLVTNLTAADFTLTEDNRPQVIKSFSIQSDLPFLCGLLVDTSRSVSSAMDNERAAAGKFVDLMLPADVKTAKNGDQAFLIHFDREVELLEDFTNSRDKLHRELTEMGPTAAEHNDPKGPETRGDDSGGSNGNSGSRIHGGGGTQLYDAIYLASDELMKPKVGRKALIIFSDGADRGSKETINEAIDAADHANVSVYTIYFKGEQERSDNGFPGGGHRSGGGWPGSGGGYPGGGGGYPGGGGGQRPARQEQVDGKKIMTELATRTGARWFEAKKKENLDDIYNEIAQELRGQYLLSYTPDKTDDDGAYHKVSLKPKNDEYTVITREGYYSPGGNSN
;
A
#
# COMPACT_ATOMS: atom_id res chain seq x y z
N MET A 1 8.48 64.33 62.45
CA MET A 1 7.88 65.18 63.51
C MET A 1 6.60 64.44 63.97
N LYS A 2 6.64 63.97 65.26
CA LYS A 2 5.54 63.83 66.22
C LYS A 2 4.33 62.95 65.74
N ILE A 3 3.75 62.08 66.48
CA ILE A 3 3.82 61.50 67.84
C ILE A 3 2.71 60.47 67.89
N SER A 4 2.97 59.34 68.49
CA SER A 4 1.97 58.34 68.95
C SER A 4 1.14 59.00 70.09
N PRO A 5 -0.06 58.53 70.49
CA PRO A 5 -0.02 57.59 71.60
C PRO A 5 -1.08 56.46 71.60
N TYR A 6 -0.76 55.47 72.42
CA TYR A 6 -1.49 54.38 72.99
C TYR A 6 -2.90 54.70 73.52
N LEU A 7 -3.83 53.73 73.39
CA LEU A 7 -4.77 53.49 74.50
C LEU A 7 -5.20 52.03 74.53
N ALA A 8 -4.89 51.37 75.61
CA ALA A 8 -5.42 50.08 76.02
C ALA A 8 -6.84 50.24 76.54
N ILE A 9 -7.67 49.20 76.48
CA ILE A 9 -8.57 48.75 77.55
C ILE A 9 -9.47 47.61 77.10
N ALA A 10 -9.43 46.54 77.91
CA ALA A 10 -10.47 45.59 78.38
C ALA A 10 -11.15 44.61 77.39
N ALA A 11 -10.90 43.38 77.66
CA ALA A 11 -11.77 42.28 77.27
C ALA A 11 -13.07 42.20 78.12
N PRO A 12 -14.10 41.64 77.56
CA PRO A 12 -14.93 40.75 78.37
C PRO A 12 -15.05 39.36 77.70
N LEU A 13 -14.95 38.40 78.54
CA LEU A 13 -15.24 36.99 78.38
C LEU A 13 -16.72 36.82 77.97
N ALA A 14 -17.00 36.30 76.80
CA ALA A 14 -18.30 35.83 76.37
C ALA A 14 -18.27 34.38 75.93
N LEU A 15 -19.09 33.66 76.60
CA LEU A 15 -19.42 32.23 76.54
C LEU A 15 -19.77 31.84 75.14
N ALA A 16 -19.01 30.93 74.53
CA ALA A 16 -19.26 30.35 73.22
C ALA A 16 -20.33 29.27 73.36
N ALA A 17 -21.52 29.51 72.86
CA ALA A 17 -22.47 28.49 72.53
C ALA A 17 -22.17 27.95 71.17
N SER A 18 -21.73 26.70 71.13
CA SER A 18 -21.48 25.95 69.89
C SER A 18 -22.78 25.56 69.23
N LEU A 19 -23.17 26.34 68.20
CA LEU A 19 -24.17 25.88 67.24
C LEU A 19 -23.49 24.94 66.25
N ALA A 20 -23.76 23.65 66.36
CA ALA A 20 -23.44 22.69 65.32
C ALA A 20 -24.29 22.99 64.08
N ALA A 21 -23.64 23.51 63.04
CA ALA A 21 -24.25 23.61 61.72
C ALA A 21 -24.39 22.20 61.13
N PRO A 22 -25.55 21.84 60.53
CA PRO A 22 -25.68 20.56 59.84
C PRO A 22 -24.71 20.54 58.64
N ALA A 23 -23.88 19.55 58.58
CA ALA A 23 -23.07 19.25 57.39
C ALA A 23 -24.05 18.95 56.21
N THR A 24 -24.15 19.88 55.29
CA THR A 24 -24.81 19.62 54.02
C THR A 24 -23.95 18.55 53.31
N ALA A 25 -24.47 17.32 53.28
CA ALA A 25 -23.95 16.26 52.45
C ALA A 25 -23.96 16.77 51.01
N GLN A 26 -22.79 17.04 50.47
CA GLN A 26 -22.59 17.30 49.06
C GLN A 26 -23.07 16.05 48.32
N ALA A 27 -24.16 16.15 47.56
CA ALA A 27 -24.61 15.11 46.67
C ALA A 27 -23.45 14.71 45.75
N PRO A 28 -23.24 13.40 45.48
CA PRO A 28 -22.21 12.99 44.53
C PRO A 28 -22.51 13.67 43.20
N ALA A 29 -21.46 14.28 42.61
CA ALA A 29 -21.50 14.82 41.27
C ALA A 29 -22.18 13.78 40.37
N SER A 30 -23.29 14.20 39.75
CA SER A 30 -23.95 13.38 38.77
C SER A 30 -22.92 13.00 37.71
N ASP A 31 -22.59 11.71 37.61
CA ASP A 31 -21.98 11.16 36.44
C ASP A 31 -22.87 11.50 35.25
N GLN A 32 -22.56 12.61 34.60
CA GLN A 32 -23.09 12.86 33.27
C GLN A 32 -22.52 11.71 32.42
N PRO A 33 -23.36 10.92 31.75
CA PRO A 33 -22.84 9.92 30.86
C PRO A 33 -21.99 10.64 29.84
N VAL A 34 -20.68 10.43 29.89
CA VAL A 34 -19.80 10.70 28.76
C VAL A 34 -20.50 10.02 27.59
N ALA A 35 -20.96 10.79 26.63
CA ALA A 35 -21.53 10.26 25.41
C ALA A 35 -20.43 9.43 24.77
N THR A 36 -20.36 8.18 25.16
CA THR A 36 -19.59 7.18 24.45
C THR A 36 -20.26 7.14 23.10
N LEU A 37 -19.60 7.67 22.08
CA LEU A 37 -19.95 7.43 20.70
C LEU A 37 -19.89 5.92 20.57
N LYS A 38 -21.02 5.22 20.78
CA LYS A 38 -21.22 3.90 20.26
C LYS A 38 -21.25 4.09 18.76
N VAL A 39 -20.10 3.98 18.11
CA VAL A 39 -20.06 3.62 16.69
C VAL A 39 -20.94 2.41 16.61
N GLN A 40 -22.12 2.56 16.04
CA GLN A 40 -23.01 1.44 15.84
C GLN A 40 -22.21 0.46 15.00
N ALA A 41 -22.02 -0.74 15.47
CA ALA A 41 -21.18 -1.80 14.89
C ALA A 41 -21.50 -2.14 13.42
N ASN A 42 -22.48 -1.50 12.82
CA ASN A 42 -23.05 -1.82 11.52
C ASN A 42 -23.07 -0.62 10.55
N GLU A 43 -22.30 0.42 10.77
CA GLU A 43 -22.21 1.54 9.84
C GLU A 43 -21.12 1.29 8.80
N VAL A 44 -21.51 1.27 7.52
CA VAL A 44 -20.59 1.11 6.39
C VAL A 44 -20.08 2.48 5.98
N LEU A 45 -18.77 2.62 5.90
CA LEU A 45 -18.07 3.82 5.46
C LEU A 45 -17.48 3.59 4.07
N LEU A 46 -17.81 4.46 3.13
CA LEU A 46 -17.33 4.40 1.75
C LEU A 46 -16.58 5.69 1.42
N PRO A 47 -15.29 5.61 1.14
CA PRO A 47 -14.58 6.69 0.47
C PRO A 47 -15.12 6.88 -0.95
N VAL A 48 -15.43 8.13 -1.32
CA VAL A 48 -16.02 8.44 -2.62
C VAL A 48 -15.29 9.59 -3.27
N THR A 49 -14.75 9.38 -4.45
CA THR A 49 -14.20 10.43 -5.32
C THR A 49 -15.14 10.69 -6.47
N VAL A 50 -15.43 11.95 -6.76
CA VAL A 50 -16.29 12.35 -7.88
C VAL A 50 -15.53 13.25 -8.83
N ARG A 51 -15.61 12.95 -10.13
CA ARG A 51 -14.97 13.72 -11.18
C ARG A 51 -15.96 14.10 -12.27
N ASP A 52 -15.77 15.28 -12.88
CA ASP A 52 -16.49 15.70 -14.07
C ASP A 52 -15.91 15.02 -15.33
N LYS A 53 -16.56 15.22 -16.49
CA LYS A 53 -16.08 14.71 -17.78
C LYS A 53 -14.70 15.22 -18.20
N LYS A 54 -14.23 16.30 -17.60
CA LYS A 54 -12.88 16.86 -17.85
C LYS A 54 -11.83 16.26 -16.90
N GLY A 55 -12.28 15.41 -15.96
CA GLY A 55 -11.40 14.81 -14.94
C GLY A 55 -11.18 15.67 -13.70
N ASN A 56 -11.82 16.84 -13.57
CA ASN A 56 -11.69 17.68 -12.37
C ASN A 56 -12.45 17.08 -11.20
N LEU A 57 -11.91 17.25 -9.98
CA LEU A 57 -12.59 16.87 -8.75
C LEU A 57 -13.84 17.75 -8.54
N VAL A 58 -14.95 17.11 -8.14
CA VAL A 58 -16.20 17.78 -7.80
C VAL A 58 -16.42 17.63 -6.31
N THR A 59 -16.36 18.75 -5.57
CA THR A 59 -16.32 18.78 -4.10
C THR A 59 -17.51 19.51 -3.45
N ASN A 60 -18.56 19.80 -4.23
CA ASN A 60 -19.75 20.56 -3.78
C ASN A 60 -21.06 19.76 -3.89
N LEU A 61 -20.98 18.42 -3.86
CA LEU A 61 -22.14 17.53 -3.96
C LEU A 61 -22.68 17.17 -2.57
N THR A 62 -23.92 16.68 -2.58
CA THR A 62 -24.65 16.24 -1.39
C THR A 62 -25.15 14.81 -1.56
N ALA A 63 -25.62 14.17 -0.50
CA ALA A 63 -26.24 12.83 -0.58
C ALA A 63 -27.40 12.77 -1.57
N ALA A 64 -28.10 13.88 -1.79
CA ALA A 64 -29.25 13.95 -2.71
C ALA A 64 -28.86 13.77 -4.19
N ASP A 65 -27.58 13.94 -4.54
CA ASP A 65 -27.06 13.83 -5.89
C ASP A 65 -26.77 12.37 -6.30
N PHE A 66 -26.99 11.41 -5.39
CA PHE A 66 -26.65 10.00 -5.60
C PHE A 66 -27.83 9.06 -5.36
N THR A 67 -27.68 7.86 -5.91
CA THR A 67 -28.47 6.67 -5.59
C THR A 67 -27.53 5.59 -5.12
N LEU A 68 -27.76 5.06 -3.91
CA LEU A 68 -26.98 3.99 -3.30
C LEU A 68 -27.79 2.69 -3.33
N THR A 69 -27.15 1.60 -3.71
CA THR A 69 -27.73 0.26 -3.59
C THR A 69 -26.68 -0.69 -3.00
N GLU A 70 -27.16 -1.64 -2.21
CA GLU A 70 -26.39 -2.78 -1.68
C GLU A 70 -27.10 -4.07 -2.10
N ASP A 71 -26.41 -4.99 -2.75
CA ASP A 71 -26.98 -6.23 -3.31
C ASP A 71 -28.25 -5.97 -4.12
N ASN A 72 -28.25 -4.90 -4.93
CA ASN A 72 -29.38 -4.38 -5.71
C ASN A 72 -30.57 -3.86 -4.88
N ARG A 73 -30.45 -3.70 -3.57
CA ARG A 73 -31.46 -3.08 -2.70
C ARG A 73 -31.12 -1.61 -2.45
N PRO A 74 -32.07 -0.69 -2.62
CA PRO A 74 -31.84 0.73 -2.31
C PRO A 74 -31.47 0.93 -0.85
N GLN A 75 -30.47 1.77 -0.60
CA GLN A 75 -30.00 2.14 0.74
C GLN A 75 -30.13 3.64 0.97
N VAL A 76 -30.28 4.03 2.24
CA VAL A 76 -30.37 5.44 2.64
C VAL A 76 -29.01 5.94 3.07
N ILE A 77 -28.47 6.94 2.38
CA ILE A 77 -27.23 7.61 2.77
C ILE A 77 -27.49 8.42 4.04
N LYS A 78 -26.77 8.14 5.12
CA LYS A 78 -26.87 8.85 6.40
C LYS A 78 -26.04 10.13 6.41
N SER A 79 -24.79 10.02 5.95
CA SER A 79 -23.89 11.15 5.85
C SER A 79 -23.13 11.12 4.52
N PHE A 80 -22.83 12.30 4.01
CA PHE A 80 -22.03 12.48 2.80
C PHE A 80 -21.32 13.82 2.90
N SER A 81 -20.05 13.81 3.22
CA SER A 81 -19.28 15.04 3.42
C SER A 81 -17.80 14.79 3.19
N ILE A 82 -17.07 15.84 2.84
CA ILE A 82 -15.61 15.80 2.85
C ILE A 82 -15.20 15.83 4.33
N GLN A 83 -14.64 14.74 4.80
CA GLN A 83 -14.27 14.63 6.21
C GLN A 83 -12.85 15.10 6.47
N SER A 84 -12.74 16.06 7.39
CA SER A 84 -11.46 16.55 7.88
C SER A 84 -11.08 16.05 9.28
N ASP A 85 -12.02 15.44 10.01
CA ASP A 85 -11.85 15.15 11.43
C ASP A 85 -11.27 13.76 11.74
N LEU A 86 -11.33 12.84 10.78
CA LEU A 86 -10.69 11.53 10.91
C LEU A 86 -9.22 11.62 10.49
N PRO A 87 -8.30 10.97 11.25
CA PRO A 87 -6.92 10.88 10.87
C PRO A 87 -6.77 10.22 9.50
N PHE A 88 -5.83 10.71 8.72
CA PHE A 88 -5.43 10.11 7.47
C PHE A 88 -4.20 9.20 7.70
N LEU A 89 -4.34 7.95 7.34
CA LEU A 89 -3.32 6.92 7.48
C LEU A 89 -2.88 6.47 6.10
N CYS A 90 -1.62 6.70 5.77
CA CYS A 90 -1.05 6.42 4.46
C CYS A 90 0.08 5.39 4.56
N GLY A 91 0.05 4.37 3.70
CA GLY A 91 1.17 3.48 3.48
C GLY A 91 1.80 3.76 2.11
N LEU A 92 3.11 3.97 2.08
CA LEU A 92 3.89 4.00 0.86
C LEU A 92 4.53 2.63 0.66
N LEU A 93 4.21 1.95 -0.43
CA LEU A 93 4.76 0.64 -0.80
C LEU A 93 5.57 0.81 -2.08
N VAL A 94 6.88 0.69 -1.98
CA VAL A 94 7.80 0.94 -3.08
C VAL A 94 8.48 -0.34 -3.52
N ASP A 95 8.30 -0.68 -4.78
CA ASP A 95 9.00 -1.78 -5.42
C ASP A 95 10.47 -1.37 -5.63
N THR A 96 11.38 -2.13 -5.04
CA THR A 96 12.83 -1.92 -5.17
C THR A 96 13.49 -2.97 -6.06
N SER A 97 12.69 -3.76 -6.77
CA SER A 97 13.18 -4.77 -7.68
C SER A 97 13.99 -4.18 -8.84
N ARG A 98 14.80 -5.02 -9.47
CA ARG A 98 15.71 -4.58 -10.55
C ARG A 98 14.96 -3.95 -11.74
N SER A 99 13.75 -4.40 -12.03
CA SER A 99 12.95 -3.91 -13.17
C SER A 99 12.56 -2.44 -13.07
N VAL A 100 12.45 -1.90 -11.85
CA VAL A 100 12.08 -0.50 -11.59
C VAL A 100 13.27 0.39 -11.18
N SER A 101 14.48 -0.17 -11.12
CA SER A 101 15.68 0.53 -10.62
C SER A 101 15.98 1.84 -11.32
N SER A 102 15.69 1.96 -12.62
CA SER A 102 15.90 3.20 -13.38
C SER A 102 14.98 4.36 -12.99
N ALA A 103 13.87 4.08 -12.29
CA ALA A 103 12.93 5.09 -11.80
C ALA A 103 13.15 5.47 -10.34
N MET A 104 13.95 4.72 -9.60
CA MET A 104 14.08 4.79 -8.13
C MET A 104 14.40 6.19 -7.60
N ASP A 105 15.37 6.90 -8.20
CA ASP A 105 15.74 8.24 -7.72
C ASP A 105 14.61 9.26 -7.88
N ASN A 106 13.81 9.13 -8.93
CA ASN A 106 12.66 10.00 -9.14
C ASN A 106 11.51 9.63 -8.24
N GLU A 107 11.33 8.33 -8.00
CA GLU A 107 10.33 7.82 -7.06
C GLU A 107 10.59 8.34 -5.65
N ARG A 108 11.82 8.21 -5.15
CA ARG A 108 12.22 8.75 -3.85
C ARG A 108 11.92 10.24 -3.72
N ALA A 109 12.30 11.02 -4.75
CA ALA A 109 12.08 12.47 -4.76
C ALA A 109 10.59 12.82 -4.79
N ALA A 110 9.79 12.13 -5.61
CA ALA A 110 8.36 12.37 -5.73
C ALA A 110 7.58 11.90 -4.48
N ALA A 111 7.93 10.74 -3.92
CA ALA A 111 7.37 10.23 -2.67
C ALA A 111 7.68 11.16 -1.49
N GLY A 112 8.90 11.72 -1.43
CA GLY A 112 9.25 12.73 -0.44
C GLY A 112 8.36 13.98 -0.51
N LYS A 113 8.14 14.52 -1.71
CA LYS A 113 7.21 15.65 -1.91
C LYS A 113 5.78 15.29 -1.52
N PHE A 114 5.34 14.06 -1.81
CA PHE A 114 4.03 13.59 -1.39
C PHE A 114 3.90 13.53 0.14
N VAL A 115 4.92 13.04 0.84
CA VAL A 115 4.98 13.09 2.31
C VAL A 115 4.82 14.53 2.81
N ASP A 116 5.50 15.49 2.18
CA ASP A 116 5.38 16.91 2.53
C ASP A 116 3.99 17.50 2.27
N LEU A 117 3.30 17.01 1.27
CA LEU A 117 1.92 17.40 0.98
C LEU A 117 0.93 16.81 1.98
N MET A 118 1.11 15.55 2.38
CA MET A 118 0.11 14.82 3.16
C MET A 118 0.26 15.02 4.66
N LEU A 119 1.48 15.10 5.17
CA LEU A 119 1.73 15.28 6.59
C LEU A 119 1.90 16.78 6.94
N PRO A 120 1.49 17.23 8.11
CA PRO A 120 1.71 18.60 8.56
C PRO A 120 3.20 18.88 8.79
N ALA A 121 3.64 20.13 8.53
CA ALA A 121 5.03 20.52 8.73
C ALA A 121 5.45 20.54 10.21
N ASP A 122 4.50 20.83 11.11
CA ASP A 122 4.73 20.82 12.55
C ASP A 122 3.82 19.77 13.21
N VAL A 123 4.46 18.78 13.80
CA VAL A 123 3.83 17.68 14.53
C VAL A 123 2.87 18.17 15.62
N LYS A 124 3.15 19.36 16.22
CA LYS A 124 2.32 19.95 17.27
C LYS A 124 1.03 20.57 16.72
N THR A 125 0.99 20.87 15.43
CA THR A 125 -0.20 21.43 14.75
C THR A 125 -1.04 20.37 14.05
N ALA A 126 -0.61 19.11 14.06
CA ALA A 126 -1.35 17.97 13.51
C ALA A 126 -2.64 17.74 14.32
N LYS A 127 -3.71 18.42 13.93
CA LYS A 127 -5.02 18.33 14.62
C LYS A 127 -5.67 16.95 14.52
N ASN A 128 -5.34 16.17 13.50
CA ASN A 128 -6.08 14.97 13.14
C ASN A 128 -5.29 13.65 13.33
N GLY A 129 -4.02 13.70 13.74
CA GLY A 129 -3.22 12.48 13.93
C GLY A 129 -2.85 11.79 12.62
N ASP A 130 -2.70 12.56 11.53
CA ASP A 130 -2.27 12.02 10.23
C ASP A 130 -0.90 11.37 10.35
N GLN A 131 -0.75 10.16 9.80
CA GLN A 131 0.47 9.36 9.88
C GLN A 131 0.71 8.64 8.56
N ALA A 132 1.98 8.35 8.30
CA ALA A 132 2.38 7.49 7.20
C ALA A 132 3.38 6.44 7.67
N PHE A 133 3.45 5.33 6.95
CA PHE A 133 4.49 4.32 7.08
C PHE A 133 5.12 4.04 5.70
N LEU A 134 6.29 3.44 5.70
CA LEU A 134 7.02 3.11 4.48
C LEU A 134 7.42 1.64 4.47
N ILE A 135 7.03 0.94 3.42
CA ILE A 135 7.46 -0.42 3.09
C ILE A 135 8.21 -0.37 1.76
N HIS A 136 9.31 -1.09 1.66
CA HIS A 136 9.83 -1.51 0.38
C HIS A 136 9.67 -3.01 0.18
N PHE A 137 9.61 -3.42 -1.06
CA PHE A 137 9.47 -4.84 -1.38
C PHE A 137 10.21 -5.19 -2.68
N ASP A 138 10.88 -6.31 -2.67
CA ASP A 138 11.41 -7.02 -3.81
C ASP A 138 11.32 -8.54 -3.55
N ARG A 139 12.40 -9.21 -3.15
CA ARG A 139 12.40 -10.63 -2.71
C ARG A 139 11.83 -10.81 -1.32
N GLU A 140 11.81 -9.78 -0.54
CA GLU A 140 11.31 -9.70 0.82
C GLU A 140 10.49 -8.42 0.97
N VAL A 141 9.59 -8.43 1.94
CA VAL A 141 8.81 -7.25 2.34
C VAL A 141 9.40 -6.72 3.64
N GLU A 142 9.85 -5.47 3.64
CA GLU A 142 10.47 -4.85 4.80
C GLU A 142 9.78 -3.53 5.16
N LEU A 143 9.40 -3.40 6.43
CA LEU A 143 8.88 -2.17 7.00
C LEU A 143 10.05 -1.26 7.39
N LEU A 144 10.30 -0.21 6.60
CA LEU A 144 11.40 0.72 6.83
C LEU A 144 11.08 1.75 7.93
N GLU A 145 9.87 2.28 7.95
CA GLU A 145 9.38 3.16 9.02
C GLU A 145 7.94 2.82 9.33
N ASP A 146 7.63 2.60 10.61
CA ASP A 146 6.27 2.39 11.11
C ASP A 146 5.48 3.71 11.14
N PHE A 147 4.20 3.67 11.46
CA PHE A 147 3.33 4.86 11.51
C PHE A 147 3.99 6.03 12.24
N THR A 148 4.26 7.06 11.49
CA THR A 148 4.86 8.30 11.99
C THR A 148 4.23 9.53 11.35
N ASN A 149 4.24 10.64 12.07
CA ASN A 149 3.92 11.96 11.53
C ASN A 149 5.19 12.79 11.25
N SER A 150 6.37 12.20 11.44
CA SER A 150 7.66 12.85 11.21
C SER A 150 8.07 12.73 9.75
N ARG A 151 8.03 13.87 9.02
CA ARG A 151 8.53 13.95 7.65
C ARG A 151 10.00 13.56 7.57
N ASP A 152 10.82 14.01 8.53
CA ASP A 152 12.28 13.79 8.54
C ASP A 152 12.62 12.29 8.60
N LYS A 153 11.84 11.51 9.35
CA LYS A 153 12.04 10.06 9.40
C LYS A 153 11.75 9.41 8.05
N LEU A 154 10.59 9.71 7.49
CA LEU A 154 10.19 9.17 6.19
C LEU A 154 11.15 9.59 5.07
N HIS A 155 11.62 10.86 5.06
CA HIS A 155 12.60 11.33 4.09
C HIS A 155 13.94 10.59 4.21
N ARG A 156 14.39 10.31 5.43
CA ARG A 156 15.61 9.55 5.64
C ARG A 156 15.49 8.14 5.07
N GLU A 157 14.44 7.42 5.45
CA GLU A 157 14.22 6.06 4.96
C GLU A 157 14.03 6.02 3.43
N LEU A 158 13.29 6.96 2.86
CA LEU A 158 13.17 7.11 1.39
C LEU A 158 14.52 7.32 0.72
N THR A 159 15.43 8.09 1.35
CA THR A 159 16.76 8.37 0.79
C THR A 159 17.67 7.15 0.86
N GLU A 160 17.59 6.39 1.95
CA GLU A 160 18.43 5.21 2.22
C GLU A 160 17.90 3.92 1.57
N MET A 161 16.61 3.91 1.20
CA MET A 161 15.94 2.77 0.58
C MET A 161 16.67 2.27 -0.65
N GLY A 162 16.86 0.97 -0.76
CA GLY A 162 17.51 0.31 -1.88
C GLY A 162 17.01 -1.12 -2.07
N PRO A 163 17.51 -1.85 -3.06
CA PRO A 163 17.19 -3.26 -3.21
C PRO A 163 17.64 -4.04 -1.97
N THR A 164 16.85 -5.02 -1.55
CA THR A 164 17.23 -5.91 -0.46
C THR A 164 18.61 -6.51 -0.75
N ALA A 165 19.54 -6.35 0.18
CA ALA A 165 20.88 -6.91 0.04
C ALA A 165 20.73 -8.42 -0.10
N ALA A 166 21.22 -8.99 -1.21
CA ALA A 166 21.34 -10.44 -1.32
C ALA A 166 22.24 -10.88 -0.17
N GLU A 167 21.70 -11.64 0.78
CA GLU A 167 22.53 -12.28 1.79
C GLU A 167 23.60 -13.09 1.06
N HIS A 168 24.81 -12.54 1.04
CA HIS A 168 26.00 -13.28 0.68
C HIS A 168 26.27 -14.24 1.86
N ASN A 169 25.53 -15.33 1.90
CA ASN A 169 25.98 -16.53 2.58
C ASN A 169 27.12 -17.12 1.75
N ASP A 170 28.24 -16.41 1.73
CA ASP A 170 29.52 -17.00 1.41
C ASP A 170 30.12 -17.47 2.74
N PRO A 171 30.04 -18.75 3.08
CA PRO A 171 30.86 -19.28 4.15
C PRO A 171 32.29 -19.20 3.64
N LYS A 172 33.06 -18.20 4.07
CA LYS A 172 34.51 -18.23 4.00
C LYS A 172 34.98 -19.48 4.73
N GLY A 173 35.04 -20.59 3.99
CA GLY A 173 35.83 -21.73 4.39
C GLY A 173 37.30 -21.33 4.42
N PRO A 174 38.12 -21.84 5.37
CA PRO A 174 39.53 -21.52 5.44
C PRO A 174 40.22 -21.99 4.16
N GLU A 175 41.04 -21.10 3.59
CA GLU A 175 41.92 -21.40 2.46
C GLU A 175 42.88 -22.54 2.84
N THR A 176 42.57 -23.77 2.45
CA THR A 176 43.56 -24.86 2.36
C THR A 176 44.10 -24.86 0.94
N ARG A 177 45.32 -24.36 0.77
CA ARG A 177 46.19 -24.68 -0.34
C ARG A 177 46.37 -26.20 -0.38
N GLY A 178 45.85 -26.80 -1.41
CA GLY A 178 46.08 -28.19 -1.77
C GLY A 178 46.12 -28.33 -3.29
N ASP A 179 47.31 -28.36 -3.81
CA ASP A 179 47.65 -28.82 -5.16
C ASP A 179 47.13 -30.26 -5.29
N ASP A 180 46.28 -30.59 -6.22
CA ASP A 180 46.41 -31.84 -6.98
C ASP A 180 45.47 -31.87 -8.20
N SER A 181 46.04 -32.37 -9.24
CA SER A 181 45.52 -32.59 -10.56
C SER A 181 44.53 -33.76 -10.65
N GLY A 182 43.49 -33.64 -11.45
CA GLY A 182 42.93 -34.77 -12.20
C GLY A 182 41.48 -35.13 -11.94
N GLY A 183 40.67 -35.08 -12.97
CA GLY A 183 39.46 -35.92 -13.04
C GLY A 183 38.17 -35.23 -13.47
N SER A 184 37.98 -35.11 -14.76
CA SER A 184 36.70 -34.97 -15.44
C SER A 184 35.65 -35.93 -14.85
N ASN A 185 34.55 -35.41 -14.32
CA ASN A 185 33.25 -36.01 -14.62
C ASN A 185 32.12 -35.03 -14.39
N GLY A 186 31.29 -34.84 -15.41
CA GLY A 186 30.20 -33.94 -15.43
C GLY A 186 29.10 -34.32 -14.43
N ASN A 187 28.76 -33.41 -13.59
CA ASN A 187 27.44 -33.37 -13.01
C ASN A 187 26.93 -31.94 -13.17
N SER A 188 26.01 -31.76 -14.09
CA SER A 188 25.24 -30.51 -14.26
C SER A 188 24.48 -30.26 -12.99
N GLY A 189 25.15 -29.66 -11.99
CA GLY A 189 24.50 -29.00 -10.90
C GLY A 189 23.63 -27.90 -11.49
N SER A 190 22.34 -28.13 -11.48
CA SER A 190 21.33 -27.09 -11.74
C SER A 190 21.70 -25.87 -10.93
N ARG A 191 22.31 -24.88 -11.57
CA ARG A 191 22.43 -23.55 -11.01
C ARG A 191 20.99 -23.07 -10.91
N ILE A 192 20.44 -23.15 -9.71
CA ILE A 192 19.25 -22.38 -9.35
C ILE A 192 19.65 -20.92 -9.64
N HIS A 193 19.27 -20.43 -10.80
CA HIS A 193 19.29 -18.99 -11.05
C HIS A 193 18.38 -18.44 -9.97
N GLY A 194 18.97 -17.74 -9.02
CA GLY A 194 18.24 -16.97 -8.04
C GLY A 194 17.38 -15.96 -8.81
N GLY A 195 16.18 -16.39 -9.16
CA GLY A 195 15.20 -15.56 -9.83
C GLY A 195 14.90 -14.40 -8.89
N GLY A 196 15.16 -13.19 -9.36
CA GLY A 196 14.69 -12.00 -8.65
C GLY A 196 13.20 -12.14 -8.41
N GLY A 197 12.76 -12.20 -7.15
CA GLY A 197 11.36 -12.21 -6.77
C GLY A 197 10.87 -10.79 -6.61
N THR A 198 9.57 -10.59 -6.66
CA THR A 198 8.88 -9.37 -6.25
C THR A 198 7.63 -9.82 -5.52
N GLN A 199 7.51 -9.45 -4.25
CA GLN A 199 6.42 -9.90 -3.35
C GLN A 199 5.36 -8.80 -3.21
N LEU A 200 4.75 -8.42 -4.34
CA LEU A 200 3.76 -7.34 -4.39
C LEU A 200 2.50 -7.66 -3.56
N TYR A 201 1.96 -8.87 -3.71
CA TYR A 201 0.73 -9.25 -3.02
C TYR A 201 0.95 -9.42 -1.51
N ASP A 202 2.08 -10.00 -1.10
CA ASP A 202 2.46 -10.11 0.31
C ASP A 202 2.62 -8.73 0.95
N ALA A 203 3.22 -7.76 0.23
CA ALA A 203 3.37 -6.39 0.73
C ALA A 203 2.01 -5.71 0.95
N ILE A 204 1.05 -5.88 0.03
CA ILE A 204 -0.31 -5.33 0.18
C ILE A 204 -1.04 -6.01 1.33
N TYR A 205 -0.94 -7.33 1.42
CA TYR A 205 -1.58 -8.12 2.47
C TYR A 205 -1.08 -7.69 3.86
N LEU A 206 0.24 -7.70 4.08
CA LEU A 206 0.85 -7.29 5.35
C LEU A 206 0.51 -5.84 5.72
N ALA A 207 0.60 -4.92 4.76
CA ALA A 207 0.23 -3.53 4.99
C ALA A 207 -1.24 -3.36 5.39
N SER A 208 -2.12 -4.14 4.78
CA SER A 208 -3.57 -4.06 5.01
C SER A 208 -3.98 -4.76 6.30
N ASP A 209 -3.64 -6.03 6.45
CA ASP A 209 -4.13 -6.86 7.57
C ASP A 209 -3.40 -6.55 8.89
N GLU A 210 -2.08 -6.41 8.86
CA GLU A 210 -1.31 -6.24 10.09
C GLU A 210 -1.18 -4.76 10.50
N LEU A 211 -0.93 -3.85 9.55
CA LEU A 211 -0.69 -2.45 9.89
C LEU A 211 -1.96 -1.61 9.88
N MET A 212 -2.77 -1.70 8.83
CA MET A 212 -3.92 -0.82 8.64
C MET A 212 -5.21 -1.29 9.36
N LYS A 213 -5.49 -2.58 9.39
CA LYS A 213 -6.73 -3.14 9.95
C LYS A 213 -7.01 -2.72 11.40
N PRO A 214 -6.03 -2.74 12.33
CA PRO A 214 -6.26 -2.34 13.71
C PRO A 214 -6.45 -0.83 13.90
N LYS A 215 -6.23 -0.03 12.89
CA LYS A 215 -6.28 1.44 12.97
C LYS A 215 -7.66 1.99 12.59
N VAL A 216 -8.02 3.11 13.20
CA VAL A 216 -9.24 3.86 12.89
C VAL A 216 -8.84 5.14 12.15
N GLY A 217 -9.47 5.40 11.00
CA GLY A 217 -9.16 6.57 10.18
C GLY A 217 -9.49 6.34 8.71
N ARG A 218 -9.17 7.33 7.88
CA ARG A 218 -9.18 7.20 6.42
C ARG A 218 -7.87 6.57 5.99
N LYS A 219 -7.93 5.49 5.25
CA LYS A 219 -6.79 4.62 4.97
C LYS A 219 -6.52 4.51 3.48
N ALA A 220 -5.28 4.73 3.09
CA ALA A 220 -4.85 4.54 1.71
C ALA A 220 -3.46 3.90 1.65
N LEU A 221 -3.27 2.98 0.71
CA LEU A 221 -1.96 2.53 0.25
C LEU A 221 -1.65 3.17 -1.09
N ILE A 222 -0.40 3.57 -1.28
CA ILE A 222 0.10 4.08 -2.55
C ILE A 222 1.26 3.20 -2.96
N ILE A 223 1.09 2.51 -4.08
CA ILE A 223 2.01 1.49 -4.56
C ILE A 223 2.68 1.97 -5.83
N PHE A 224 4.01 1.96 -5.84
CA PHE A 224 4.81 2.17 -7.02
C PHE A 224 5.46 0.85 -7.45
N SER A 225 5.09 0.33 -8.63
CA SER A 225 5.60 -0.94 -9.15
C SER A 225 5.34 -1.11 -10.64
N ASP A 226 6.03 -2.03 -11.28
CA ASP A 226 5.69 -2.52 -12.63
C ASP A 226 4.59 -3.60 -12.61
N GLY A 227 4.05 -3.91 -11.44
CA GLY A 227 2.96 -4.85 -11.24
C GLY A 227 3.36 -6.33 -11.43
N ALA A 228 4.64 -6.62 -11.57
CA ALA A 228 5.10 -7.99 -11.62
C ALA A 228 5.15 -8.58 -10.21
N ASP A 229 4.46 -9.70 -10.02
CA ASP A 229 4.59 -10.51 -8.81
C ASP A 229 5.26 -11.84 -9.18
N ARG A 230 6.29 -12.23 -8.43
CA ARG A 230 7.07 -13.44 -8.68
C ARG A 230 7.53 -14.14 -7.41
N GLY A 231 6.79 -14.08 -6.35
CA GLY A 231 7.27 -14.70 -5.12
C GLY A 231 6.34 -14.58 -3.93
N SER A 232 5.24 -13.88 -4.06
CA SER A 232 4.24 -13.78 -3.01
C SER A 232 3.66 -15.15 -2.68
N LYS A 233 3.37 -15.35 -1.41
CA LYS A 233 2.60 -16.49 -0.90
C LYS A 233 1.11 -16.25 -1.12
N GLU A 234 0.71 -14.98 -0.94
CA GLU A 234 -0.66 -14.54 -1.14
C GLU A 234 -0.96 -14.35 -2.62
N THR A 235 -2.22 -14.49 -2.99
CA THR A 235 -2.74 -14.19 -4.32
C THR A 235 -3.22 -12.75 -4.41
N ILE A 236 -3.44 -12.24 -5.63
CA ILE A 236 -4.03 -10.91 -5.84
C ILE A 236 -5.40 -10.78 -5.14
N ASN A 237 -6.21 -11.84 -5.12
CA ASN A 237 -7.51 -11.82 -4.48
C ASN A 237 -7.37 -11.71 -2.95
N GLU A 238 -6.47 -12.47 -2.32
CA GLU A 238 -6.21 -12.39 -0.89
C GLU A 238 -5.68 -11.01 -0.48
N ALA A 239 -4.80 -10.41 -1.30
CA ALA A 239 -4.33 -9.05 -1.07
C ALA A 239 -5.46 -8.00 -1.15
N ILE A 240 -6.36 -8.12 -2.13
CA ILE A 240 -7.53 -7.24 -2.27
C ILE A 240 -8.50 -7.46 -1.11
N ASP A 241 -8.80 -8.70 -0.75
CA ASP A 241 -9.68 -9.03 0.36
C ASP A 241 -9.14 -8.48 1.69
N ALA A 242 -7.83 -8.54 1.92
CA ALA A 242 -7.19 -7.92 3.08
C ALA A 242 -7.37 -6.38 3.08
N ALA A 243 -7.22 -5.73 1.93
CA ALA A 243 -7.44 -4.30 1.80
C ALA A 243 -8.91 -3.93 2.06
N ASP A 244 -9.87 -4.70 1.53
CA ASP A 244 -11.29 -4.50 1.75
C ASP A 244 -11.69 -4.70 3.22
N HIS A 245 -11.21 -5.76 3.87
CA HIS A 245 -11.42 -5.99 5.31
C HIS A 245 -10.84 -4.88 6.19
N ALA A 246 -9.72 -4.30 5.77
CA ALA A 246 -9.09 -3.19 6.47
C ALA A 246 -9.70 -1.82 6.11
N ASN A 247 -10.63 -1.74 5.17
CA ASN A 247 -11.19 -0.51 4.60
C ASN A 247 -10.10 0.40 3.99
N VAL A 248 -9.20 -0.16 3.23
CA VAL A 248 -8.06 0.52 2.60
C VAL A 248 -8.32 0.74 1.11
N SER A 249 -8.12 1.97 0.64
CA SER A 249 -8.09 2.30 -0.80
C SER A 249 -6.67 2.15 -1.34
N VAL A 250 -6.47 1.36 -2.39
CA VAL A 250 -5.14 1.05 -2.94
C VAL A 250 -4.91 1.84 -4.23
N TYR A 251 -4.22 2.96 -4.13
CA TYR A 251 -3.75 3.73 -5.29
C TYR A 251 -2.51 3.07 -5.88
N THR A 252 -2.47 2.93 -7.19
CA THR A 252 -1.34 2.29 -7.86
C THR A 252 -0.71 3.21 -8.91
N ILE A 253 0.61 3.29 -8.89
CA ILE A 253 1.43 4.01 -9.86
C ILE A 253 2.21 2.95 -10.64
N TYR A 254 1.73 2.64 -11.83
CA TYR A 254 2.37 1.71 -12.72
C TYR A 254 3.57 2.35 -13.43
N PHE A 255 4.72 1.76 -13.29
CA PHE A 255 5.91 2.09 -14.05
C PHE A 255 6.27 0.91 -14.96
N LYS A 256 6.45 1.18 -16.25
CA LYS A 256 6.88 0.12 -17.17
C LYS A 256 8.34 -0.21 -16.91
N GLY A 257 8.59 -1.32 -16.23
CA GLY A 257 9.93 -1.82 -15.95
C GLY A 257 10.76 -2.04 -17.21
N GLU A 258 12.05 -1.95 -17.08
CA GLU A 258 12.96 -2.35 -18.16
C GLU A 258 12.91 -3.87 -18.30
N GLN A 259 12.38 -4.33 -19.43
CA GLN A 259 12.44 -5.76 -19.76
C GLN A 259 13.93 -6.11 -19.92
N GLU A 260 14.42 -7.04 -19.12
CA GLU A 260 15.68 -7.72 -19.45
C GLU A 260 15.52 -8.28 -20.87
N ARG A 261 16.10 -7.60 -21.82
CA ARG A 261 16.32 -8.18 -23.13
C ARG A 261 17.22 -9.38 -22.86
N SER A 262 16.64 -10.56 -22.84
CA SER A 262 17.42 -11.77 -23.01
C SER A 262 18.03 -11.67 -24.40
N ASP A 263 19.20 -11.07 -24.44
CA ASP A 263 20.04 -10.96 -25.63
C ASP A 263 20.62 -12.34 -25.93
N ASN A 264 19.71 -13.27 -26.29
CA ASN A 264 20.08 -14.56 -26.93
C ASN A 264 20.35 -14.34 -28.39
N GLY A 265 20.76 -13.16 -28.76
CA GLY A 265 21.42 -12.87 -30.01
C GLY A 265 22.90 -13.21 -29.90
N PHE A 266 23.24 -14.48 -29.98
CA PHE A 266 24.57 -14.82 -30.43
C PHE A 266 24.75 -14.20 -31.82
N PRO A 267 25.61 -13.19 -31.98
CA PRO A 267 26.02 -12.81 -33.32
C PRO A 267 26.83 -14.00 -33.84
N GLY A 268 26.23 -14.80 -34.67
CA GLY A 268 26.90 -15.83 -35.41
C GLY A 268 28.06 -15.20 -36.17
N GLY A 269 29.24 -15.24 -35.56
CA GLY A 269 30.47 -14.85 -36.15
C GLY A 269 30.74 -15.77 -37.34
N GLY A 270 30.39 -15.28 -38.51
CA GLY A 270 30.81 -15.87 -39.77
C GLY A 270 32.32 -15.77 -39.92
N HIS A 271 33.06 -16.74 -39.44
CA HIS A 271 34.43 -16.92 -39.84
C HIS A 271 34.44 -17.47 -41.26
N ARG A 272 34.49 -16.55 -42.24
CA ARG A 272 35.07 -16.87 -43.51
C ARG A 272 36.59 -16.92 -43.32
N SER A 273 37.13 -18.11 -43.10
CA SER A 273 38.55 -18.38 -43.33
C SER A 273 38.65 -19.17 -44.61
N GLY A 274 39.04 -18.47 -45.68
CA GLY A 274 39.53 -19.07 -46.90
C GLY A 274 40.94 -19.58 -46.67
N GLY A 275 41.22 -20.82 -47.04
CA GLY A 275 42.52 -21.41 -47.03
C GLY A 275 42.45 -22.74 -47.73
N GLY A 276 42.59 -22.73 -49.07
CA GLY A 276 42.69 -23.94 -49.87
C GLY A 276 44.04 -24.64 -49.68
N TRP A 277 44.01 -25.92 -49.56
CA TRP A 277 45.10 -26.82 -49.90
C TRP A 277 44.57 -27.99 -50.73
N PRO A 278 45.19 -28.35 -51.87
CA PRO A 278 44.79 -29.48 -52.65
C PRO A 278 45.67 -30.71 -52.24
N GLY A 279 45.05 -31.81 -52.02
CA GLY A 279 45.87 -33.04 -51.88
C GLY A 279 45.10 -34.33 -51.56
N SER A 280 44.90 -35.13 -52.62
CA SER A 280 45.00 -36.57 -52.66
C SER A 280 44.05 -37.50 -51.91
N GLY A 281 43.11 -38.11 -52.56
CA GLY A 281 43.09 -39.53 -52.84
C GLY A 281 42.60 -40.50 -51.77
N GLY A 282 41.53 -41.25 -52.08
CA GLY A 282 41.20 -42.46 -51.35
C GLY A 282 39.72 -42.70 -51.18
N GLY A 283 39.07 -43.35 -52.14
CA GLY A 283 37.68 -43.76 -52.01
C GLY A 283 37.54 -45.07 -51.23
N TYR A 284 36.40 -45.14 -50.52
CA TYR A 284 35.71 -46.41 -50.25
C TYR A 284 34.21 -46.20 -50.25
N PRO A 285 33.40 -47.01 -50.87
CA PRO A 285 31.95 -46.95 -50.83
C PRO A 285 31.44 -47.87 -49.72
N GLY A 286 30.54 -47.37 -48.90
CA GLY A 286 29.93 -48.21 -47.85
C GLY A 286 28.73 -47.61 -47.19
N GLY A 287 27.55 -48.02 -47.59
CA GLY A 287 26.52 -48.48 -46.73
C GLY A 287 25.57 -47.37 -46.09
N GLY A 288 24.39 -47.35 -46.63
CA GLY A 288 23.19 -46.67 -46.20
C GLY A 288 22.76 -46.92 -44.76
N GLY A 289 21.99 -46.02 -44.28
CA GLY A 289 21.26 -46.08 -42.99
C GLY A 289 20.63 -44.79 -42.70
N GLY A 290 19.50 -44.49 -43.34
CA GLY A 290 18.67 -43.36 -42.98
C GLY A 290 17.92 -43.61 -41.69
N TYR A 291 18.14 -42.78 -40.70
CA TYR A 291 17.22 -42.68 -39.57
C TYR A 291 16.43 -41.37 -39.69
N PRO A 292 15.09 -41.45 -39.74
CA PRO A 292 14.26 -40.26 -39.65
C PRO A 292 14.17 -39.88 -38.16
N GLY A 293 15.09 -39.08 -37.68
CA GLY A 293 15.03 -38.44 -36.35
C GLY A 293 14.14 -37.23 -36.39
N GLY A 294 12.84 -37.42 -36.31
CA GLY A 294 11.87 -36.39 -36.01
C GLY A 294 11.96 -35.97 -34.53
N GLY A 295 12.86 -35.07 -34.20
CA GLY A 295 12.90 -34.38 -32.92
C GLY A 295 12.11 -33.10 -33.05
N GLY A 296 10.80 -33.18 -32.96
CA GLY A 296 9.93 -32.01 -32.68
C GLY A 296 10.25 -31.50 -31.29
N GLY A 297 11.24 -30.62 -31.16
CA GLY A 297 11.46 -29.86 -29.94
C GLY A 297 10.21 -29.03 -29.71
N GLN A 298 9.39 -29.47 -28.75
CA GLN A 298 8.36 -28.63 -28.20
C GLN A 298 9.08 -27.36 -27.72
N ARG A 299 8.81 -26.24 -28.40
CA ARG A 299 9.18 -24.92 -27.89
C ARG A 299 8.55 -24.83 -26.50
N PRO A 300 9.32 -24.50 -25.43
CA PRO A 300 8.74 -24.27 -24.13
C PRO A 300 7.61 -23.27 -24.32
N ALA A 301 6.45 -23.59 -23.76
CA ALA A 301 5.30 -22.69 -23.77
C ALA A 301 5.82 -21.32 -23.34
N ARG A 302 5.56 -20.32 -24.17
CA ARG A 302 5.83 -18.92 -23.82
C ARG A 302 5.15 -18.72 -22.48
N GLN A 303 5.93 -18.53 -21.41
CA GLN A 303 5.38 -18.09 -20.14
C GLN A 303 4.52 -16.86 -20.46
N GLU A 304 3.24 -16.94 -20.16
CA GLU A 304 2.34 -15.80 -20.31
C GLU A 304 2.97 -14.66 -19.52
N GLN A 305 3.36 -13.63 -20.24
CA GLN A 305 3.96 -12.46 -19.66
C GLN A 305 2.86 -11.78 -18.85
N VAL A 306 3.00 -11.83 -17.53
CA VAL A 306 2.06 -11.23 -16.61
C VAL A 306 1.89 -9.76 -16.99
N ASP A 307 0.67 -9.36 -17.29
CA ASP A 307 0.36 -7.96 -17.62
C ASP A 307 0.27 -7.15 -16.29
N GLY A 308 1.43 -6.64 -15.84
CA GLY A 308 1.52 -5.88 -14.60
C GLY A 308 0.61 -4.66 -14.59
N LYS A 309 0.39 -4.02 -15.75
CA LYS A 309 -0.56 -2.91 -15.86
C LYS A 309 -1.97 -3.34 -15.53
N LYS A 310 -2.38 -4.54 -15.97
CA LYS A 310 -3.70 -5.10 -15.64
C LYS A 310 -3.83 -5.36 -14.14
N ILE A 311 -2.79 -5.91 -13.52
CA ILE A 311 -2.75 -6.15 -12.07
C ILE A 311 -2.91 -4.84 -11.31
N MET A 312 -2.10 -3.83 -11.64
CA MET A 312 -2.15 -2.52 -10.97
C MET A 312 -3.53 -1.84 -11.16
N THR A 313 -4.13 -1.99 -12.34
CA THR A 313 -5.49 -1.49 -12.61
C THR A 313 -6.53 -2.22 -11.76
N GLU A 314 -6.44 -3.54 -11.65
CA GLU A 314 -7.38 -4.36 -10.90
C GLU A 314 -7.32 -4.04 -9.39
N LEU A 315 -6.12 -3.97 -8.80
CA LEU A 315 -5.91 -3.59 -7.41
C LEU A 315 -6.58 -2.25 -7.07
N ALA A 316 -6.33 -1.23 -7.89
CA ALA A 316 -6.89 0.10 -7.64
C ALA A 316 -8.42 0.12 -7.82
N THR A 317 -8.94 -0.45 -8.89
CA THR A 317 -10.37 -0.39 -9.22
C THR A 317 -11.22 -1.11 -8.18
N ARG A 318 -10.83 -2.32 -7.77
CA ARG A 318 -11.59 -3.12 -6.81
C ARG A 318 -11.62 -2.49 -5.41
N THR A 319 -10.52 -1.84 -4.99
CA THR A 319 -10.44 -1.18 -3.68
C THR A 319 -10.93 0.27 -3.68
N GLY A 320 -11.53 0.72 -4.79
CA GLY A 320 -12.15 2.05 -4.90
C GLY A 320 -11.17 3.20 -4.99
N ALA A 321 -10.02 2.97 -5.63
CA ALA A 321 -9.01 3.99 -5.90
C ALA A 321 -8.69 4.06 -7.40
N ARG A 322 -7.67 4.83 -7.75
CA ARG A 322 -7.24 5.02 -9.13
C ARG A 322 -5.87 4.42 -9.38
N TRP A 323 -5.65 4.01 -10.62
CA TRP A 323 -4.35 3.66 -11.12
C TRP A 323 -3.79 4.79 -12.00
N PHE A 324 -2.48 4.95 -12.00
CA PHE A 324 -1.74 5.94 -12.78
C PHE A 324 -0.64 5.25 -13.56
N GLU A 325 -0.24 5.84 -14.70
CA GLU A 325 0.90 5.36 -15.47
C GLU A 325 2.02 6.40 -15.47
N ALA A 326 3.13 6.06 -14.86
CA ALA A 326 4.33 6.88 -14.90
C ALA A 326 5.07 6.63 -16.22
N LYS A 327 4.91 7.53 -17.18
CA LYS A 327 5.48 7.36 -18.53
C LYS A 327 6.95 7.75 -18.63
N LYS A 328 7.46 8.61 -17.75
CA LYS A 328 8.87 9.08 -17.61
C LYS A 328 9.02 9.87 -16.31
N LYS A 329 10.26 10.29 -16.05
CA LYS A 329 10.69 11.08 -14.89
C LYS A 329 9.83 12.33 -14.59
N GLU A 330 9.13 12.87 -15.57
CA GLU A 330 8.53 14.21 -15.50
C GLU A 330 7.12 14.26 -14.94
N ASN A 331 6.43 13.09 -14.79
CA ASN A 331 5.04 13.11 -14.36
C ASN A 331 4.76 12.47 -12.98
N LEU A 332 5.78 11.99 -12.27
CA LEU A 332 5.57 11.41 -10.92
C LEU A 332 5.10 12.47 -9.91
N ASP A 333 5.71 13.64 -9.94
CA ASP A 333 5.28 14.77 -9.10
C ASP A 333 3.80 15.12 -9.34
N ASP A 334 3.38 15.17 -10.62
CA ASP A 334 1.99 15.47 -10.98
C ASP A 334 1.04 14.38 -10.50
N ILE A 335 1.44 13.11 -10.64
CA ILE A 335 0.65 11.96 -10.15
C ILE A 335 0.47 12.03 -8.65
N TYR A 336 1.53 12.23 -7.88
CA TYR A 336 1.45 12.35 -6.44
C TYR A 336 0.64 13.56 -5.98
N ASN A 337 0.77 14.69 -6.69
CA ASN A 337 -0.08 15.87 -6.44
C ASN A 337 -1.56 15.56 -6.69
N GLU A 338 -1.87 14.82 -7.77
CA GLU A 338 -3.24 14.44 -8.09
C GLU A 338 -3.83 13.49 -7.05
N ILE A 339 -3.06 12.50 -6.59
CA ILE A 339 -3.44 11.61 -5.50
C ILE A 339 -3.69 12.40 -4.21
N ALA A 340 -2.79 13.31 -3.85
CA ALA A 340 -2.94 14.13 -2.65
C ALA A 340 -4.19 15.03 -2.70
N GLN A 341 -4.50 15.62 -3.85
CA GLN A 341 -5.71 16.41 -4.06
C GLN A 341 -6.97 15.53 -3.94
N GLU A 342 -6.94 14.35 -4.55
CA GLU A 342 -8.05 13.39 -4.48
C GLU A 342 -8.32 12.96 -3.04
N LEU A 343 -7.31 12.53 -2.32
CA LEU A 343 -7.43 12.12 -0.93
C LEU A 343 -7.96 13.24 -0.01
N ARG A 344 -7.62 14.50 -0.30
CA ARG A 344 -8.14 15.65 0.46
C ARG A 344 -9.56 16.03 0.06
N GLY A 345 -9.90 15.89 -1.21
CA GLY A 345 -11.23 16.19 -1.75
C GLY A 345 -12.21 15.03 -1.72
N GLN A 346 -11.80 13.87 -1.20
CA GLN A 346 -12.61 12.68 -1.13
C GLN A 346 -13.74 12.83 -0.11
N TYR A 347 -14.95 12.49 -0.52
CA TYR A 347 -16.07 12.37 0.41
C TYR A 347 -15.98 11.07 1.22
N LEU A 348 -16.50 11.10 2.42
CA LEU A 348 -16.85 9.91 3.17
C LEU A 348 -18.37 9.80 3.21
N LEU A 349 -18.89 8.73 2.62
CA LEU A 349 -20.30 8.36 2.67
C LEU A 349 -20.49 7.37 3.80
N SER A 350 -21.54 7.54 4.60
CA SER A 350 -21.96 6.53 5.56
C SER A 350 -23.41 6.11 5.35
N TYR A 351 -23.68 4.83 5.59
CA TYR A 351 -25.03 4.27 5.63
C TYR A 351 -25.07 3.06 6.57
N THR A 352 -26.27 2.71 7.03
CA THR A 352 -26.48 1.46 7.74
C THR A 352 -27.26 0.53 6.82
N PRO A 353 -26.76 -0.66 6.55
CA PRO A 353 -27.46 -1.67 5.78
C PRO A 353 -28.86 -1.94 6.33
N ASP A 354 -29.84 -2.13 5.46
CA ASP A 354 -31.21 -2.52 5.84
C ASP A 354 -31.30 -3.94 6.37
N LYS A 355 -30.31 -4.78 6.03
CA LYS A 355 -30.07 -6.09 6.60
C LYS A 355 -28.67 -6.14 7.18
N THR A 356 -28.59 -6.48 8.43
CA THR A 356 -27.33 -6.67 9.15
C THR A 356 -27.11 -8.18 9.29
N ASP A 357 -26.47 -8.76 8.29
CA ASP A 357 -26.04 -10.14 8.36
C ASP A 357 -24.57 -10.11 8.84
N ASP A 358 -24.33 -10.45 10.12
CA ASP A 358 -22.97 -10.56 10.69
C ASP A 358 -22.36 -11.92 10.33
N ASP A 359 -22.36 -12.26 9.03
CA ASP A 359 -21.97 -13.57 8.52
C ASP A 359 -20.57 -13.59 7.88
N GLY A 360 -19.91 -12.43 7.82
CA GLY A 360 -18.62 -12.28 7.15
C GLY A 360 -18.72 -12.31 5.63
N ALA A 361 -19.93 -12.21 5.05
CA ALA A 361 -20.12 -12.24 3.61
C ALA A 361 -19.72 -10.93 2.94
N TYR A 362 -19.40 -11.04 1.64
CA TYR A 362 -19.15 -9.87 0.81
C TYR A 362 -20.45 -9.27 0.28
N HIS A 363 -20.67 -7.99 0.51
CA HIS A 363 -21.81 -7.22 0.05
C HIS A 363 -21.43 -6.26 -1.07
N LYS A 364 -22.09 -6.39 -2.21
CA LYS A 364 -21.79 -5.53 -3.36
C LYS A 364 -22.50 -4.18 -3.22
N VAL A 365 -21.72 -3.08 -3.31
CA VAL A 365 -22.23 -1.72 -3.24
C VAL A 365 -22.15 -1.04 -4.60
N SER A 366 -23.18 -0.27 -4.94
CA SER A 366 -23.19 0.57 -6.13
C SER A 366 -23.70 1.96 -5.79
N LEU A 367 -22.84 2.95 -6.00
CA LEU A 367 -23.15 4.38 -5.85
C LEU A 367 -23.19 5.01 -7.24
N LYS A 368 -24.35 5.51 -7.63
CA LYS A 368 -24.56 6.14 -8.96
C LYS A 368 -24.90 7.62 -8.80
N PRO A 369 -24.23 8.51 -9.55
CA PRO A 369 -24.63 9.91 -9.58
C PRO A 369 -25.94 10.04 -10.36
N LYS A 370 -26.79 10.99 -9.98
CA LYS A 370 -27.99 11.33 -10.75
C LYS A 370 -27.71 12.15 -12.00
N ASN A 371 -26.56 12.80 -12.02
CA ASN A 371 -26.06 13.54 -13.17
C ASN A 371 -25.02 12.69 -13.91
N ASP A 372 -25.30 12.32 -15.14
CA ASP A 372 -24.43 11.50 -16.02
C ASP A 372 -23.13 12.21 -16.44
N GLU A 373 -22.97 13.49 -16.10
CA GLU A 373 -21.75 14.24 -16.29
C GLU A 373 -20.64 13.86 -15.28
N TYR A 374 -21.01 13.15 -14.22
CA TYR A 374 -20.10 12.76 -13.14
C TYR A 374 -19.71 11.28 -13.22
N THR A 375 -18.45 11.04 -12.88
CA THR A 375 -17.90 9.69 -12.65
C THR A 375 -17.63 9.53 -11.17
N VAL A 376 -18.15 8.45 -10.60
CA VAL A 376 -17.94 8.08 -9.18
C VAL A 376 -16.91 6.97 -9.11
N ILE A 377 -15.94 7.15 -8.21
CA ILE A 377 -14.91 6.17 -7.87
C ILE A 377 -15.09 5.84 -6.40
N THR A 378 -15.39 4.59 -6.11
CA THR A 378 -15.54 4.04 -4.77
C THR A 378 -15.35 2.54 -4.83
N ARG A 379 -15.16 1.86 -3.69
CA ARG A 379 -15.04 0.40 -3.68
C ARG A 379 -16.32 -0.28 -4.13
N GLU A 380 -16.19 -1.46 -4.70
CA GLU A 380 -17.31 -2.23 -5.25
C GLU A 380 -18.14 -2.93 -4.16
N GLY A 381 -17.63 -3.04 -2.95
CA GLY A 381 -18.32 -3.70 -1.84
C GLY A 381 -17.50 -3.67 -0.54
N TYR A 382 -17.94 -4.47 0.41
CA TYR A 382 -17.27 -4.63 1.70
C TYR A 382 -17.63 -6.01 2.29
N TYR A 383 -16.84 -6.46 3.26
CA TYR A 383 -17.16 -7.65 4.05
C TYR A 383 -17.91 -7.24 5.31
N SER A 384 -19.04 -7.88 5.58
CA SER A 384 -19.75 -7.72 6.85
C SER A 384 -18.87 -8.19 8.01
N PRO A 385 -19.06 -7.67 9.24
CA PRO A 385 -18.38 -8.25 10.39
C PRO A 385 -18.71 -9.74 10.50
N GLY A 386 -17.68 -10.60 10.59
CA GLY A 386 -17.89 -12.01 10.83
C GLY A 386 -18.49 -12.18 12.22
N GLY A 387 -19.60 -12.90 12.35
CA GLY A 387 -20.14 -13.29 13.65
C GLY A 387 -19.04 -14.00 14.43
N ASN A 388 -18.72 -13.51 15.63
CA ASN A 388 -17.86 -14.23 16.56
C ASN A 388 -18.48 -15.61 16.76
N SER A 389 -17.96 -16.63 16.09
CA SER A 389 -18.17 -18.01 16.49
C SER A 389 -17.48 -18.18 17.84
N ASN A 390 -18.27 -18.00 18.92
CA ASN A 390 -17.91 -18.39 20.27
C ASN A 390 -17.65 -19.89 20.34
#